data_cb0d7ba03fbf063b835725f7d8306b99
#
_entry.id   cb0d7ba03fbf063b835725f7d8306b99
#
_cell.length_a   1.000
_cell.length_b   1.000
_cell.length_c   1.000
_cell.angle_alpha   90.00
_cell.angle_beta   90.00
_cell.angle_gamma   90.00
#
_symmetry.space_group_name_H-M   'P 1'
#
loop_
_entity.id
_entity.type
_entity.pdbx_description
1 polymer ?
#
loop_
_entity_poly.entity_id
_entity_poly.type
_entity_poly.pdbx_seq_one_letter_code
_entity_poly.pdbx_strand_id
1 'polypeptide(L)'
;MKTSQTLPICTLLGSLFLTAASTVEPVNFFGRPYRLASYNQKANAMWEFTAPNETVTNWTTLFTIVDRPDARTPPDLDRLAQGILDAYKAKGGKVLLAKTMKDSTGKPYNYIVVGFDQPAQKRFELNFVKAALGPKNAYMAIYGVRVTDPKDYVAKAKAFLNERSTEIGKELENKKVPALETLPRREF
;
A
#
# COMPACT_ATOMS: atom_id res chain seq x y z
N MET A 1 65.88 -41.45 -3.04
CA MET A 1 64.42 -41.67 -3.05
C MET A 1 63.77 -40.31 -2.79
N LYS A 2 63.13 -39.72 -3.81
CA LYS A 2 62.39 -38.45 -3.70
C LYS A 2 60.90 -38.76 -3.82
N THR A 3 60.16 -38.61 -2.73
CA THR A 3 58.72 -38.78 -2.71
C THR A 3 58.05 -37.45 -3.12
N SER A 4 57.41 -37.49 -4.27
CA SER A 4 56.57 -36.39 -4.78
C SER A 4 55.21 -36.40 -4.07
N GLN A 5 54.90 -35.33 -3.35
CA GLN A 5 53.55 -35.12 -2.79
C GLN A 5 52.72 -34.32 -3.78
N THR A 6 51.67 -34.95 -4.31
CA THR A 6 50.65 -34.34 -5.13
C THR A 6 49.59 -33.70 -4.20
N LEU A 7 49.43 -32.39 -4.27
CA LEU A 7 48.36 -31.65 -3.61
C LEU A 7 47.03 -31.77 -4.43
N PRO A 8 45.89 -32.03 -3.78
CA PRO A 8 44.62 -31.98 -4.45
C PRO A 8 44.14 -30.54 -4.65
N ILE A 9 43.83 -30.24 -5.90
CA ILE A 9 43.16 -29.00 -6.26
C ILE A 9 41.70 -29.08 -5.82
N CYS A 10 41.35 -28.40 -4.72
CA CYS A 10 39.95 -28.17 -4.33
C CYS A 10 39.30 -27.15 -5.28
N THR A 11 38.53 -27.63 -6.23
CA THR A 11 37.66 -26.81 -7.07
C THR A 11 36.50 -26.28 -6.24
N LEU A 12 36.58 -25.03 -5.77
CA LEU A 12 35.47 -24.31 -5.15
C LEU A 12 34.46 -23.98 -6.27
N LEU A 13 33.45 -24.82 -6.42
CA LEU A 13 32.22 -24.50 -7.13
C LEU A 13 31.43 -23.51 -6.27
N GLY A 14 31.69 -22.22 -6.50
CA GLY A 14 30.86 -21.14 -5.99
C GLY A 14 29.48 -21.22 -6.65
N SER A 15 28.51 -21.76 -5.92
CA SER A 15 27.09 -21.69 -6.31
C SER A 15 26.67 -20.23 -6.24
N LEU A 16 26.67 -19.55 -7.37
CA LEU A 16 25.94 -18.28 -7.53
C LEU A 16 24.46 -18.58 -7.38
N PHE A 17 23.93 -18.42 -6.18
CA PHE A 17 22.49 -18.26 -5.99
C PHE A 17 22.10 -16.93 -6.59
N LEU A 18 21.76 -16.92 -7.87
CA LEU A 18 20.94 -15.89 -8.48
C LEU A 18 19.57 -15.98 -7.80
N THR A 19 19.38 -15.24 -6.72
CA THR A 19 18.04 -14.92 -6.23
C THR A 19 17.36 -14.13 -7.35
N ALA A 20 16.53 -14.80 -8.14
CA ALA A 20 15.62 -14.13 -9.06
C ALA A 20 14.74 -13.21 -8.21
N ALA A 21 15.12 -11.95 -8.12
CA ALA A 21 14.26 -10.92 -7.57
C ALA A 21 13.01 -10.93 -8.44
N SER A 22 11.89 -11.39 -7.89
CA SER A 22 10.59 -11.32 -8.56
C SER A 22 10.34 -9.83 -8.84
N THR A 23 10.51 -9.42 -10.09
CA THR A 23 10.31 -8.04 -10.51
C THR A 23 8.81 -7.80 -10.63
N VAL A 24 8.18 -7.52 -9.49
CA VAL A 24 6.83 -6.96 -9.50
C VAL A 24 6.92 -5.58 -10.14
N GLU A 25 6.12 -5.36 -11.18
CA GLU A 25 6.10 -4.06 -11.81
C GLU A 25 5.72 -2.97 -10.80
N PRO A 26 6.42 -1.83 -10.81
CA PRO A 26 6.10 -0.73 -9.92
C PRO A 26 4.66 -0.23 -10.16
N VAL A 27 3.96 0.08 -9.08
CA VAL A 27 2.69 0.80 -9.15
C VAL A 27 2.99 2.27 -9.36
N ASN A 28 2.65 2.82 -10.53
CA ASN A 28 2.80 4.26 -10.76
C ASN A 28 1.64 5.03 -10.13
N PHE A 29 1.93 6.02 -9.31
CA PHE A 29 0.95 6.91 -8.70
C PHE A 29 1.46 8.36 -8.76
N PHE A 30 0.70 9.27 -9.35
CA PHE A 30 1.17 10.63 -9.70
C PHE A 30 2.48 10.66 -10.49
N GLY A 31 2.63 9.74 -11.44
CA GLY A 31 3.86 9.65 -12.24
C GLY A 31 5.09 9.15 -11.47
N ARG A 32 4.97 8.78 -10.18
CA ARG A 32 6.04 8.21 -9.36
C ARG A 32 5.90 6.69 -9.29
N PRO A 33 6.99 5.93 -9.47
CA PRO A 33 6.97 4.49 -9.30
C PRO A 33 7.01 4.13 -7.80
N TYR A 34 6.11 3.28 -7.35
CA TYR A 34 6.10 2.66 -6.03
C TYR A 34 6.48 1.20 -6.18
N ARG A 35 7.51 0.76 -5.48
CA ARG A 35 8.01 -0.62 -5.53
C ARG A 35 7.46 -1.42 -4.36
N LEU A 36 7.14 -2.69 -4.61
CA LEU A 36 6.72 -3.60 -3.57
C LEU A 36 7.82 -3.74 -2.52
N ALA A 37 7.50 -3.42 -1.27
CA ALA A 37 8.42 -3.40 -0.14
C ALA A 37 8.01 -4.37 0.97
N SER A 38 6.73 -4.77 1.05
CA SER A 38 6.23 -5.69 2.06
C SER A 38 5.03 -6.48 1.56
N TYR A 39 4.90 -7.71 2.03
CA TYR A 39 3.71 -8.54 1.93
C TYR A 39 3.39 -9.13 3.30
N ASN A 40 2.11 -9.13 3.67
CA ASN A 40 1.62 -9.70 4.91
C ASN A 40 0.29 -10.42 4.67
N GLN A 41 0.14 -11.61 5.24
CA GLN A 41 -1.08 -12.44 5.10
C GLN A 41 -1.69 -12.81 6.46
N LYS A 42 -1.72 -11.91 7.43
CA LYS A 42 -2.33 -12.25 8.74
C LYS A 42 -3.82 -12.58 8.63
N ALA A 43 -4.66 -11.59 8.33
CA ALA A 43 -6.11 -11.76 8.17
C ALA A 43 -6.53 -11.64 6.69
N ASN A 44 -5.95 -10.69 5.99
CA ASN A 44 -6.13 -10.44 4.57
C ASN A 44 -4.77 -10.26 3.92
N ALA A 45 -4.61 -10.69 2.67
CA ALA A 45 -3.38 -10.43 1.95
C ALA A 45 -3.21 -8.93 1.74
N MET A 46 -2.06 -8.40 2.14
CA MET A 46 -1.74 -6.98 2.07
C MET A 46 -0.36 -6.80 1.45
N TRP A 47 -0.28 -5.92 0.48
CA TRP A 47 0.94 -5.53 -0.21
C TRP A 47 1.18 -4.04 0.00
N GLU A 48 2.37 -3.69 0.45
CA GLU A 48 2.78 -2.31 0.67
C GLU A 48 3.89 -1.92 -0.31
N PHE A 49 3.69 -0.79 -0.97
CA PHE A 49 4.58 -0.27 -1.98
C PHE A 49 5.10 1.08 -1.52
N THR A 50 6.41 1.25 -1.52
CA THR A 50 7.08 2.49 -1.12
C THR A 50 7.63 3.26 -2.32
N ALA A 51 7.75 4.57 -2.17
CA ALA A 51 8.49 5.39 -3.11
C ALA A 51 10.00 5.00 -3.08
N PRO A 52 10.79 5.33 -4.12
CA PRO A 52 12.22 5.09 -4.12
C PRO A 52 12.90 5.67 -2.86
N ASN A 53 13.81 4.90 -2.27
CA ASN A 53 14.57 5.25 -1.06
C ASN A 53 13.73 5.34 0.25
N GLU A 54 12.48 4.90 0.23
CA GLU A 54 11.62 4.78 1.40
C GLU A 54 11.46 3.30 1.80
N THR A 55 11.04 3.07 3.05
CA THR A 55 10.74 1.75 3.62
C THR A 55 9.36 1.76 4.26
N VAL A 56 8.78 0.57 4.57
CA VAL A 56 7.48 0.48 5.25
C VAL A 56 7.47 1.07 6.66
N THR A 57 8.62 1.30 7.26
CA THR A 57 8.75 1.96 8.57
C THR A 57 9.05 3.44 8.45
N ASN A 58 9.76 3.85 7.40
CA ASN A 58 10.16 5.24 7.17
C ASN A 58 9.73 5.67 5.76
N TRP A 59 8.55 6.27 5.67
CA TRP A 59 7.93 6.72 4.43
C TRP A 59 7.26 8.10 4.61
N THR A 60 7.20 8.83 3.53
CA THR A 60 6.39 10.04 3.40
C THR A 60 5.09 9.75 2.65
N THR A 61 5.17 8.81 1.69
CA THR A 61 4.01 8.33 0.94
C THR A 61 4.07 6.81 0.80
N LEU A 62 2.93 6.14 1.00
CA LEU A 62 2.81 4.69 0.96
C LEU A 62 1.60 4.32 0.12
N PHE A 63 1.74 3.36 -0.78
CA PHE A 63 0.61 2.77 -1.49
C PHE A 63 0.38 1.35 -1.00
N THR A 64 -0.82 1.05 -0.51
CA THR A 64 -1.16 -0.26 0.04
C THR A 64 -2.33 -0.85 -0.73
N ILE A 65 -2.24 -2.13 -1.05
CA ILE A 65 -3.33 -2.93 -1.61
C ILE A 65 -3.69 -4.00 -0.60
N VAL A 66 -4.99 -4.18 -0.33
CA VAL A 66 -5.51 -5.22 0.56
C VAL A 66 -6.56 -6.02 -0.19
N ASP A 67 -6.37 -7.34 -0.29
CA ASP A 67 -7.39 -8.27 -0.79
C ASP A 67 -8.48 -8.48 0.26
N ARG A 68 -9.74 -8.47 -0.15
CA ARG A 68 -10.90 -8.63 0.73
C ARG A 68 -11.79 -9.77 0.23
N PRO A 69 -11.36 -11.03 0.44
CA PRO A 69 -12.08 -12.20 -0.04
C PRO A 69 -13.45 -12.40 0.64
N ASP A 70 -13.68 -11.69 1.75
CA ASP A 70 -14.91 -11.65 2.52
C ASP A 70 -16.00 -10.75 1.90
N ALA A 71 -15.68 -9.97 0.87
CA ALA A 71 -16.61 -9.06 0.19
C ALA A 71 -16.62 -9.31 -1.32
N ARG A 72 -17.79 -9.68 -1.87
CA ARG A 72 -17.93 -10.08 -3.29
C ARG A 72 -19.13 -9.45 -3.98
N THR A 73 -20.02 -8.84 -3.23
CA THR A 73 -21.26 -8.23 -3.73
C THR A 73 -21.36 -6.76 -3.31
N PRO A 74 -22.19 -5.93 -3.95
CA PRO A 74 -22.40 -4.55 -3.51
C PRO A 74 -22.80 -4.42 -2.03
N PRO A 75 -23.73 -5.23 -1.46
CA PRO A 75 -24.01 -5.18 -0.02
C PRO A 75 -22.78 -5.53 0.85
N ASP A 76 -21.89 -6.42 0.38
CA ASP A 76 -20.65 -6.71 1.11
C ASP A 76 -19.71 -5.51 1.08
N LEU A 77 -19.67 -4.77 -0.04
CA LEU A 77 -18.85 -3.57 -0.17
C LEU A 77 -19.29 -2.49 0.82
N ASP A 78 -20.60 -2.34 1.06
CA ASP A 78 -21.11 -1.39 2.05
C ASP A 78 -20.76 -1.81 3.49
N ARG A 79 -20.87 -3.11 3.80
CA ARG A 79 -20.41 -3.65 5.10
C ARG A 79 -18.89 -3.47 5.28
N LEU A 80 -18.13 -3.69 4.22
CA LEU A 80 -16.69 -3.45 4.22
C LEU A 80 -16.37 -1.99 4.52
N ALA A 81 -17.05 -1.04 3.86
CA ALA A 81 -16.85 0.39 4.10
C ALA A 81 -17.14 0.75 5.56
N GLN A 82 -18.24 0.25 6.13
CA GLN A 82 -18.56 0.47 7.54
C GLN A 82 -17.47 -0.12 8.46
N GLY A 83 -17.05 -1.36 8.21
CA GLY A 83 -15.96 -1.99 8.98
C GLY A 83 -14.64 -1.22 8.90
N ILE A 84 -14.31 -0.63 7.75
CA ILE A 84 -13.15 0.24 7.59
C ILE A 84 -13.27 1.48 8.48
N LEU A 85 -14.43 2.15 8.45
CA LEU A 85 -14.69 3.34 9.27
C LEU A 85 -14.54 3.02 10.77
N ASP A 86 -15.12 1.91 11.22
CA ASP A 86 -15.08 1.50 12.62
C ASP A 86 -13.65 1.11 13.04
N ALA A 87 -12.92 0.39 12.20
CA ALA A 87 -11.52 0.03 12.46
C ALA A 87 -10.61 1.26 12.57
N TYR A 88 -10.81 2.26 11.71
CA TYR A 88 -10.04 3.50 11.78
C TYR A 88 -10.39 4.33 13.03
N LYS A 89 -11.68 4.46 13.35
CA LYS A 89 -12.12 5.15 14.59
C LYS A 89 -11.56 4.48 15.83
N ALA A 90 -11.59 3.15 15.91
CA ALA A 90 -11.04 2.39 17.04
C ALA A 90 -9.54 2.62 17.25
N LYS A 91 -8.81 2.99 16.18
CA LYS A 91 -7.38 3.36 16.22
C LYS A 91 -7.15 4.87 16.47
N GLY A 92 -8.19 5.64 16.79
CA GLY A 92 -8.09 7.08 16.99
C GLY A 92 -8.10 7.92 15.71
N GLY A 93 -8.41 7.32 14.58
CA GLY A 93 -8.54 8.02 13.31
C GLY A 93 -9.80 8.89 13.26
N LYS A 94 -9.68 10.07 12.67
CA LYS A 94 -10.79 10.99 12.39
C LYS A 94 -11.21 10.80 10.95
N VAL A 95 -12.47 10.42 10.73
CA VAL A 95 -13.07 10.34 9.39
C VAL A 95 -13.29 11.76 8.88
N LEU A 96 -12.62 12.11 7.80
CA LEU A 96 -12.67 13.43 7.17
C LEU A 96 -13.67 13.45 6.00
N LEU A 97 -13.80 12.32 5.32
CA LEU A 97 -14.75 12.12 4.22
C LEU A 97 -15.10 10.63 4.13
N ALA A 98 -16.36 10.33 3.87
CA ALA A 98 -16.81 8.99 3.48
C ALA A 98 -17.98 9.14 2.51
N LYS A 99 -17.88 8.57 1.31
CA LYS A 99 -18.95 8.60 0.30
C LYS A 99 -18.85 7.42 -0.66
N THR A 100 -19.99 6.98 -1.16
CA THR A 100 -20.08 6.06 -2.29
C THR A 100 -20.01 6.86 -3.59
N MET A 101 -19.19 6.41 -4.51
CA MET A 101 -18.96 7.01 -5.83
C MET A 101 -19.13 5.94 -6.91
N LYS A 102 -19.12 6.34 -8.17
CA LYS A 102 -19.08 5.44 -9.33
C LYS A 102 -17.82 5.73 -10.13
N ASP A 103 -17.15 4.68 -10.60
CA ASP A 103 -16.04 4.81 -11.53
C ASP A 103 -16.52 5.16 -12.94
N SER A 104 -15.60 5.36 -13.87
CA SER A 104 -15.88 5.69 -15.27
C SER A 104 -16.70 4.61 -16.02
N THR A 105 -16.81 3.41 -15.47
CA THR A 105 -17.64 2.30 -15.99
C THR A 105 -19.00 2.20 -15.29
N GLY A 106 -19.30 3.09 -14.34
CA GLY A 106 -20.52 3.10 -13.56
C GLY A 106 -20.54 2.15 -12.35
N LYS A 107 -19.43 1.45 -12.07
CA LYS A 107 -19.33 0.54 -10.93
C LYS A 107 -19.16 1.31 -9.63
N PRO A 108 -19.90 0.93 -8.55
CA PRO A 108 -19.78 1.62 -7.27
C PRO A 108 -18.46 1.30 -6.59
N TYR A 109 -17.92 2.29 -5.89
CA TYR A 109 -16.82 2.14 -4.94
C TYR A 109 -17.02 3.10 -3.76
N ASN A 110 -16.44 2.77 -2.61
CA ASN A 110 -16.43 3.64 -1.45
C ASN A 110 -15.09 4.40 -1.40
N TYR A 111 -15.18 5.72 -1.26
CA TYR A 111 -14.05 6.61 -1.07
C TYR A 111 -14.07 7.16 0.35
N ILE A 112 -13.01 6.90 1.09
CA ILE A 112 -12.91 7.25 2.50
C ILE A 112 -11.59 7.99 2.72
N VAL A 113 -11.62 9.10 3.45
CA VAL A 113 -10.42 9.83 3.89
C VAL A 113 -10.40 9.86 5.40
N VAL A 114 -9.29 9.40 5.97
CA VAL A 114 -9.08 9.36 7.42
C VAL A 114 -7.77 10.05 7.77
N GLY A 115 -7.79 10.81 8.86
CA GLY A 115 -6.62 11.46 9.41
C GLY A 115 -6.26 10.95 10.80
N PHE A 116 -4.96 10.78 11.05
CA PHE A 116 -4.40 10.45 12.35
C PHE A 116 -3.48 11.55 12.83
N ASP A 117 -3.84 12.18 13.95
CA ASP A 117 -2.98 13.11 14.61
C ASP A 117 -1.97 12.36 15.51
N GLN A 118 -0.69 12.57 15.28
CA GLN A 118 0.40 11.92 16.00
C GLN A 118 1.32 12.98 16.63
N PRO A 119 0.86 13.67 17.68
CA PRO A 119 1.55 14.83 18.24
C PRO A 119 2.94 14.51 18.79
N ALA A 120 3.16 13.32 19.34
CA ALA A 120 4.47 12.89 19.82
C ALA A 120 5.53 12.85 18.70
N GLN A 121 5.13 12.58 17.46
CA GLN A 121 5.97 12.56 16.26
C GLN A 121 5.90 13.86 15.46
N LYS A 122 5.13 14.86 15.90
CA LYS A 122 4.86 16.10 15.18
C LYS A 122 4.47 15.86 13.72
N ARG A 123 3.55 14.91 13.52
CA ARG A 123 3.09 14.52 12.20
C ARG A 123 1.59 14.24 12.16
N PHE A 124 1.04 14.40 10.98
CA PHE A 124 -0.32 13.99 10.64
C PHE A 124 -0.27 12.95 9.51
N GLU A 125 -0.94 11.84 9.70
CA GLU A 125 -1.05 10.79 8.68
C GLU A 125 -2.43 10.85 8.06
N LEU A 126 -2.49 10.93 6.73
CA LEU A 126 -3.70 10.94 5.94
C LEU A 126 -3.77 9.65 5.13
N ASN A 127 -4.90 8.95 5.21
CA ASN A 127 -5.18 7.75 4.43
C ASN A 127 -6.36 8.00 3.51
N PHE A 128 -6.11 7.91 2.21
CA PHE A 128 -7.11 7.99 1.15
C PHE A 128 -7.39 6.55 0.69
N VAL A 129 -8.60 6.07 0.93
CA VAL A 129 -8.98 4.68 0.71
C VAL A 129 -10.02 4.60 -0.41
N LYS A 130 -9.76 3.79 -1.42
CA LYS A 130 -10.76 3.29 -2.37
C LYS A 130 -11.06 1.84 -2.00
N ALA A 131 -12.30 1.52 -1.64
CA ALA A 131 -12.79 0.16 -1.52
C ALA A 131 -13.71 -0.15 -2.70
N ALA A 132 -13.41 -1.18 -3.49
CA ALA A 132 -14.12 -1.50 -4.72
C ALA A 132 -14.21 -3.00 -4.95
N LEU A 133 -15.19 -3.42 -5.75
CA LEU A 133 -15.28 -4.80 -6.23
C LEU A 133 -14.29 -5.02 -7.38
N GLY A 134 -13.44 -6.01 -7.22
CA GLY A 134 -12.60 -6.56 -8.28
C GLY A 134 -13.29 -7.69 -9.04
N PRO A 135 -12.58 -8.40 -9.94
CA PRO A 135 -13.15 -9.51 -10.69
C PRO A 135 -13.61 -10.69 -9.82
N LYS A 136 -12.95 -10.95 -8.72
CA LYS A 136 -13.22 -12.08 -7.80
C LYS A 136 -13.72 -11.62 -6.44
N ASN A 137 -13.05 -10.66 -5.85
CA ASN A 137 -13.26 -10.15 -4.49
C ASN A 137 -13.22 -8.64 -4.49
N ALA A 138 -13.68 -8.02 -3.39
CA ALA A 138 -13.37 -6.63 -3.15
C ALA A 138 -11.87 -6.46 -2.83
N TYR A 139 -11.40 -5.24 -3.01
CA TYR A 139 -10.06 -4.81 -2.63
C TYR A 139 -10.10 -3.41 -2.03
N MET A 140 -9.07 -3.09 -1.28
CA MET A 140 -8.80 -1.73 -0.86
C MET A 140 -7.49 -1.26 -1.52
N ALA A 141 -7.52 -0.07 -2.12
CA ALA A 141 -6.34 0.65 -2.53
C ALA A 141 -6.21 1.86 -1.60
N ILE A 142 -5.10 1.95 -0.88
CA ILE A 142 -4.88 2.98 0.14
C ILE A 142 -3.65 3.80 -0.27
N TYR A 143 -3.82 5.11 -0.36
CA TYR A 143 -2.71 6.03 -0.49
C TYR A 143 -2.51 6.76 0.84
N GLY A 144 -1.44 6.43 1.53
CA GLY A 144 -1.02 7.04 2.79
C GLY A 144 -0.08 8.20 2.54
N VAL A 145 -0.27 9.30 3.26
CA VAL A 145 0.61 10.47 3.24
C VAL A 145 0.94 10.87 4.68
N ARG A 146 2.22 11.02 4.98
CA ARG A 146 2.69 11.60 6.25
C ARG A 146 3.11 13.05 6.03
N VAL A 147 2.40 13.95 6.69
CA VAL A 147 2.75 15.37 6.74
C VAL A 147 3.48 15.63 8.04
N THR A 148 4.75 16.00 7.93
CA THR A 148 5.60 16.31 9.08
C THR A 148 5.99 17.77 9.06
N ASP A 149 5.93 18.43 10.20
CA ASP A 149 6.48 19.77 10.39
C ASP A 149 6.73 20.00 11.87
N PRO A 150 7.93 20.44 12.28
CA PRO A 150 8.25 20.67 13.67
C PRO A 150 7.38 21.74 14.36
N LYS A 151 6.82 22.67 13.56
CA LYS A 151 6.08 23.83 14.06
C LYS A 151 4.57 23.69 13.88
N ASP A 152 4.11 23.26 12.69
CA ASP A 152 2.68 23.29 12.36
C ASP A 152 2.25 22.19 11.35
N TYR A 153 2.47 20.93 11.73
CA TYR A 153 2.09 19.78 10.89
C TYR A 153 0.57 19.67 10.67
N VAL A 154 -0.24 20.22 11.62
CA VAL A 154 -1.72 20.17 11.49
C VAL A 154 -2.22 21.12 10.42
N ALA A 155 -1.73 22.37 10.40
CA ALA A 155 -2.11 23.33 9.35
C ALA A 155 -1.61 22.87 7.99
N LYS A 156 -0.40 22.33 7.90
CA LYS A 156 0.12 21.74 6.65
C LYS A 156 -0.72 20.56 6.17
N ALA A 157 -1.20 19.69 7.06
CA ALA A 157 -2.09 18.60 6.69
C ALA A 157 -3.44 19.11 6.16
N LYS A 158 -4.00 20.17 6.77
CA LYS A 158 -5.21 20.81 6.27
C LYS A 158 -5.01 21.44 4.89
N ALA A 159 -3.90 22.16 4.68
CA ALA A 159 -3.56 22.73 3.38
C ALA A 159 -3.41 21.62 2.32
N PHE A 160 -2.66 20.56 2.62
CA PHE A 160 -2.52 19.41 1.74
C PHE A 160 -3.87 18.78 1.36
N LEU A 161 -4.78 18.62 2.32
CA LEU A 161 -6.13 18.10 2.05
C LEU A 161 -6.89 18.99 1.08
N ASN A 162 -6.89 20.30 1.32
CA ASN A 162 -7.61 21.25 0.48
C ASN A 162 -7.06 21.28 -0.96
N GLU A 163 -5.75 21.20 -1.11
CA GLU A 163 -5.07 21.29 -2.40
C GLU A 163 -5.11 19.97 -3.19
N ARG A 164 -4.97 18.81 -2.51
CA ARG A 164 -4.66 17.55 -3.17
C ARG A 164 -5.75 16.47 -3.08
N SER A 165 -6.75 16.61 -2.18
CA SER A 165 -7.71 15.51 -1.94
C SER A 165 -8.53 15.14 -3.19
N THR A 166 -8.94 16.12 -3.99
CA THR A 166 -9.68 15.88 -5.24
C THR A 166 -8.82 15.16 -6.28
N GLU A 167 -7.58 15.56 -6.43
CA GLU A 167 -6.63 14.97 -7.37
C GLU A 167 -6.29 13.52 -6.97
N ILE A 168 -6.05 13.30 -5.66
CA ILE A 168 -5.80 11.95 -5.13
C ILE A 168 -7.01 11.05 -5.36
N GLY A 169 -8.22 11.57 -5.14
CA GLY A 169 -9.46 10.84 -5.38
C GLY A 169 -9.59 10.40 -6.85
N LYS A 170 -9.32 11.28 -7.79
CA LYS A 170 -9.33 10.97 -9.23
C LYS A 170 -8.24 9.97 -9.61
N GLU A 171 -7.04 10.10 -9.07
CA GLU A 171 -5.96 9.15 -9.34
C GLU A 171 -6.31 7.76 -8.81
N LEU A 172 -6.86 7.64 -7.60
CA LEU A 172 -7.34 6.37 -7.05
C LEU A 172 -8.51 5.78 -7.85
N GLU A 173 -9.44 6.63 -8.34
CA GLU A 173 -10.54 6.21 -9.20
C GLU A 173 -10.03 5.53 -10.46
N ASN A 174 -9.10 6.17 -11.16
CA ASN A 174 -8.57 5.73 -12.44
C ASN A 174 -7.49 4.63 -12.30
N LYS A 175 -7.00 4.40 -11.09
CA LYS A 175 -5.92 3.45 -10.84
C LYS A 175 -6.34 2.03 -11.13
N LYS A 176 -5.72 1.43 -12.11
CA LYS A 176 -5.75 -0.02 -12.30
C LYS A 176 -4.87 -0.65 -11.22
N VAL A 177 -5.51 -1.28 -10.25
CA VAL A 177 -4.81 -2.12 -9.28
C VAL A 177 -4.28 -3.34 -10.02
N PRO A 178 -3.02 -3.76 -9.83
CA PRO A 178 -2.51 -5.01 -10.38
C PRO A 178 -3.45 -6.17 -10.06
N ALA A 179 -3.54 -7.14 -10.95
CA ALA A 179 -4.32 -8.34 -10.68
C ALA A 179 -3.79 -8.99 -9.39
N LEU A 180 -4.63 -9.11 -8.37
CA LEU A 180 -4.19 -9.54 -7.02
C LEU A 180 -3.58 -10.94 -7.03
N GLU A 181 -3.98 -11.78 -7.97
CA GLU A 181 -3.44 -13.11 -8.21
C GLU A 181 -2.01 -13.11 -8.77
N THR A 182 -1.57 -12.01 -9.39
CA THR A 182 -0.22 -11.89 -9.95
C THR A 182 0.77 -11.29 -8.97
N LEU A 183 0.28 -10.73 -7.86
CA LEU A 183 1.14 -10.19 -6.82
C LEU A 183 1.79 -11.33 -6.01
N PRO A 184 3.08 -11.24 -5.68
CA PRO A 184 3.76 -12.29 -4.92
C PRO A 184 3.18 -12.38 -3.51
N ARG A 185 3.06 -13.62 -3.03
CA ARG A 185 2.54 -13.97 -1.69
C ARG A 185 3.64 -14.56 -0.83
N ARG A 186 4.78 -13.87 -0.76
CA ARG A 186 5.91 -14.24 0.09
C ARG A 186 6.43 -13.02 0.83
N GLU A 187 6.89 -13.21 2.05
CA GLU A 187 7.58 -12.17 2.81
C GLU A 187 8.92 -11.81 2.14
N PHE A 188 9.33 -10.55 2.27
CA PHE A 188 10.56 -10.01 1.69
C PHE A 188 11.58 -9.76 2.79
#